data_8b1bdc82840154e09804de92d7d40457
#
_entry.id   8b1bdc82840154e09804de92d7d40457
#
_cell.length_a   1.000
_cell.length_b   1.000
_cell.length_c   1.000
_cell.angle_alpha   90.00
_cell.angle_beta   90.00
_cell.angle_gamma   90.00
#
_symmetry.space_group_name_H-M   'P 1'
#
loop_
_entity.id
_entity.type
_entity.pdbx_description
1 polymer ?
#
loop_
_entity_poly.entity_id
_entity_poly.type
_entity_poly.pdbx_seq_one_letter_code
_entity_poly.pdbx_strand_id
1 'polypeptide(L)'
;MPQARRAKAKANYRGRDISYDVISFSYSDNYDKTDDISMELSDKEERFIDDWFPQIGETVSVEIEVSDWNATGDNRSIRLGEFEIDNPSFSQTFSLNGVAVPITSSARSEKKNRAWADINLSGIAADISGTAGLALVYDTDVDPFYDNADQNDKSDLNFLEELCKSDGLCMKVTDGQLIVYEESKYEAEAAVINIRKGSAEILGHPRFNRNAKDVYKACEIAYFCPKTDETYLGYFEAPDVEVGHTLKLRENYNSESDDMNLDRKARARLREMNKFEWTCEISLKGDIIYFTGINVELVGWGIFDGKYHIDTCRHTINNGGYTVALSLRRCLEGY
;
A
#
# COMPACT_ATOMS: atom_id res chain seq x y z
N MET A 1 24.31 -6.02 -33.48
CA MET A 1 24.71 -6.25 -32.09
C MET A 1 23.43 -6.24 -31.30
N PRO A 2 23.21 -7.14 -30.33
CA PRO A 2 22.05 -7.01 -29.45
C PRO A 2 22.16 -5.65 -28.74
N GLN A 3 21.09 -4.87 -28.79
CA GLN A 3 21.02 -3.63 -28.04
C GLN A 3 21.05 -3.97 -26.54
N ALA A 4 21.78 -3.18 -25.76
CA ALA A 4 21.83 -3.38 -24.32
C ALA A 4 20.46 -2.99 -23.70
N ARG A 5 19.92 -3.83 -22.82
CA ARG A 5 18.71 -3.49 -22.04
C ARG A 5 18.90 -2.18 -21.31
N ARG A 6 17.85 -1.38 -21.26
CA ARG A 6 17.85 -0.09 -20.60
C ARG A 6 16.60 0.08 -19.75
N ALA A 7 16.74 0.69 -18.61
CA ALA A 7 15.64 1.20 -17.81
C ALA A 7 15.88 2.68 -17.53
N LYS A 8 14.82 3.47 -17.56
CA LYS A 8 14.87 4.90 -17.33
C LYS A 8 13.64 5.33 -16.54
N ALA A 9 13.84 6.18 -15.55
CA ALA A 9 12.76 6.95 -14.98
C ALA A 9 12.54 8.19 -15.85
N LYS A 10 11.33 8.33 -16.39
CA LYS A 10 10.89 9.55 -17.04
C LYS A 10 10.20 10.42 -16.01
N ALA A 11 10.58 11.70 -15.95
CA ALA A 11 9.99 12.65 -15.05
C ALA A 11 9.66 13.95 -15.78
N ASN A 12 8.46 14.47 -15.55
CA ASN A 12 8.02 15.74 -16.07
C ASN A 12 7.66 16.68 -14.92
N TYR A 13 8.30 17.83 -14.89
CA TYR A 13 8.07 18.86 -13.90
C TYR A 13 7.77 20.19 -14.60
N ARG A 14 6.67 20.86 -14.22
CA ARG A 14 6.19 22.09 -14.85
C ARG A 14 6.05 21.98 -16.40
N GLY A 15 5.61 20.80 -16.90
CA GLY A 15 5.46 20.54 -18.33
C GLY A 15 6.76 20.33 -19.10
N ARG A 16 7.89 20.16 -18.41
CA ARG A 16 9.20 19.91 -19.02
C ARG A 16 9.76 18.56 -18.64
N ASP A 17 10.35 17.88 -19.59
CA ASP A 17 11.06 16.62 -19.39
C ASP A 17 12.38 16.86 -18.64
N ILE A 18 12.48 16.39 -17.40
CA ILE A 18 13.68 16.44 -16.55
C ILE A 18 14.37 15.08 -16.45
N SER A 19 13.95 14.10 -17.25
CA SER A 19 14.46 12.71 -17.21
C SER A 19 15.97 12.59 -17.44
N TYR A 20 16.58 13.56 -18.13
CA TYR A 20 18.02 13.57 -18.38
C TYR A 20 18.84 14.01 -17.16
N ASP A 21 18.20 14.71 -16.23
CA ASP A 21 18.82 15.17 -15.00
C ASP A 21 18.77 14.09 -13.89
N VAL A 22 17.94 13.04 -14.06
CA VAL A 22 17.78 11.97 -13.06
C VAL A 22 19.05 11.13 -12.95
N ILE A 23 19.70 11.16 -11.79
CA ILE A 23 20.87 10.35 -11.42
C ILE A 23 20.41 9.03 -10.79
N SER A 24 19.46 9.13 -9.86
CA SER A 24 18.84 7.98 -9.21
C SER A 24 17.35 8.23 -8.98
N PHE A 25 16.61 7.16 -9.00
CA PHE A 25 15.17 7.16 -8.81
C PHE A 25 14.75 5.96 -7.97
N SER A 26 13.85 6.17 -7.03
CA SER A 26 13.14 5.09 -6.37
C SER A 26 11.65 5.42 -6.28
N TYR A 27 10.83 4.40 -6.46
CA TYR A 27 9.39 4.42 -6.27
C TYR A 27 9.00 3.31 -5.30
N SER A 28 8.30 3.68 -4.25
CA SER A 28 7.76 2.73 -3.28
C SER A 28 6.26 2.62 -3.50
N ASP A 29 5.84 1.46 -3.97
CA ASP A 29 4.45 1.05 -4.04
C ASP A 29 4.11 0.30 -2.75
N ASN A 30 3.15 0.81 -1.99
CA ASN A 30 2.74 0.26 -0.70
C ASN A 30 1.30 -0.23 -0.79
N TYR A 31 1.03 -1.42 -0.23
CA TYR A 31 -0.29 -2.03 -0.33
C TYR A 31 -1.36 -1.25 0.45
N ASP A 32 -1.06 -0.90 1.71
CA ASP A 32 -1.98 -0.27 2.65
C ASP A 32 -1.62 1.18 3.00
N LYS A 33 -0.79 1.84 2.17
CA LYS A 33 -0.28 3.19 2.41
C LYS A 33 -0.25 3.99 1.12
N THR A 34 0.17 5.24 1.27
CA THR A 34 0.44 6.14 0.15
C THR A 34 1.73 5.76 -0.55
N ASP A 35 1.71 5.78 -1.88
CA ASP A 35 2.90 5.61 -2.69
C ASP A 35 3.81 6.83 -2.59
N ASP A 36 5.11 6.61 -2.67
CA ASP A 36 6.13 7.66 -2.62
C ASP A 36 7.22 7.49 -3.68
N ILE A 37 7.84 8.61 -4.03
CA ILE A 37 9.02 8.65 -4.89
C ILE A 37 10.16 9.41 -4.23
N SER A 38 11.37 9.03 -4.61
CA SER A 38 12.57 9.79 -4.32
C SER A 38 13.46 9.85 -5.56
N MET A 39 13.91 11.04 -5.92
CA MET A 39 14.82 11.26 -7.05
C MET A 39 16.02 12.10 -6.64
N GLU A 40 17.19 11.74 -7.16
CA GLU A 40 18.34 12.61 -7.18
C GLU A 40 18.57 13.15 -8.59
N LEU A 41 18.66 14.45 -8.71
CA LEU A 41 18.82 15.16 -9.97
C LEU A 41 20.17 15.84 -10.04
N SER A 42 20.78 15.81 -11.22
CA SER A 42 21.95 16.60 -11.54
C SER A 42 21.54 18.06 -11.77
N ASP A 43 22.05 18.97 -10.98
CA ASP A 43 21.76 20.40 -11.12
C ASP A 43 22.99 21.21 -11.52
N LYS A 44 23.65 20.78 -12.61
CA LYS A 44 24.87 21.44 -13.12
C LYS A 44 24.65 22.87 -13.59
N GLU A 45 23.41 23.19 -13.95
CA GLU A 45 23.02 24.53 -14.42
C GLU A 45 22.39 25.36 -13.30
N GLU A 46 22.40 24.85 -12.06
CA GLU A 46 21.86 25.51 -10.86
C GLU A 46 20.40 25.93 -10.98
N ARG A 47 19.62 25.24 -11.85
CA ARG A 47 18.21 25.57 -12.11
C ARG A 47 17.30 25.26 -10.93
N PHE A 48 17.51 24.11 -10.29
CA PHE A 48 16.65 23.65 -9.20
C PHE A 48 16.88 24.39 -7.88
N ILE A 49 18.00 25.08 -7.74
CA ILE A 49 18.27 25.95 -6.58
C ILE A 49 17.88 27.42 -6.81
N ASP A 50 17.42 27.77 -8.00
CA ASP A 50 16.98 29.11 -8.39
C ASP A 50 15.52 29.07 -8.90
N ASP A 51 15.27 29.40 -10.15
CA ASP A 51 13.92 29.59 -10.73
C ASP A 51 13.04 28.32 -10.71
N TRP A 52 13.67 27.14 -10.65
CA TRP A 52 12.98 25.86 -10.67
C TRP A 52 12.83 25.22 -9.29
N PHE A 53 13.19 25.95 -8.24
CA PHE A 53 12.98 25.42 -6.88
C PHE A 53 11.49 25.14 -6.64
N PRO A 54 11.12 23.90 -6.26
CA PRO A 54 9.73 23.53 -6.11
C PRO A 54 9.00 24.33 -5.05
N GLN A 55 7.80 24.76 -5.40
CA GLN A 55 6.89 25.44 -4.48
C GLN A 55 5.92 24.42 -3.86
N ILE A 56 5.34 24.77 -2.73
CA ILE A 56 4.32 23.95 -2.06
C ILE A 56 3.14 23.70 -3.01
N GLY A 57 2.72 22.44 -3.16
CA GLY A 57 1.61 22.05 -4.01
C GLY A 57 2.00 21.74 -5.46
N GLU A 58 3.27 21.88 -5.83
CA GLU A 58 3.70 21.49 -7.17
C GLU A 58 3.91 19.97 -7.27
N THR A 59 3.63 19.45 -8.45
CA THR A 59 3.66 18.02 -8.73
C THR A 59 4.73 17.66 -9.75
N VAL A 60 5.18 16.43 -9.69
CA VAL A 60 5.99 15.78 -10.71
C VAL A 60 5.30 14.52 -11.18
N SER A 61 5.16 14.35 -12.49
CA SER A 61 4.66 13.09 -13.06
C SER A 61 5.81 12.17 -13.42
N VAL A 62 5.66 10.88 -13.12
CA VAL A 62 6.72 9.89 -13.27
C VAL A 62 6.25 8.65 -14.01
N GLU A 63 7.14 8.10 -14.85
CA GLU A 63 6.95 6.88 -15.61
C GLU A 63 8.25 6.06 -15.58
N ILE A 64 8.17 4.73 -15.48
CA ILE A 64 9.30 3.84 -15.71
C ILE A 64 9.20 3.31 -17.14
N GLU A 65 10.26 3.46 -17.90
CA GLU A 65 10.43 2.92 -19.26
C GLU A 65 11.53 1.87 -19.28
N VAL A 66 11.25 0.72 -19.87
CA VAL A 66 12.23 -0.34 -20.14
C VAL A 66 12.31 -0.59 -21.63
N SER A 67 13.52 -0.79 -22.14
CA SER A 67 13.80 -1.05 -23.56
C SER A 67 14.71 -2.24 -23.71
N ASP A 68 14.39 -3.10 -24.71
CA ASP A 68 15.08 -4.38 -24.99
C ASP A 68 15.25 -5.22 -23.69
N TRP A 69 14.25 -5.24 -22.82
CA TRP A 69 14.38 -5.65 -21.43
C TRP A 69 14.61 -7.14 -21.26
N ASN A 70 13.66 -7.97 -21.68
CA ASN A 70 13.77 -9.43 -21.64
C ASN A 70 14.20 -10.03 -22.98
N ALA A 71 13.94 -9.30 -24.07
CA ALA A 71 14.33 -9.67 -25.44
C ALA A 71 14.47 -8.40 -26.28
N THR A 72 15.15 -8.52 -27.44
CA THR A 72 15.23 -7.43 -28.41
C THR A 72 13.81 -7.03 -28.85
N GLY A 73 13.49 -5.72 -28.73
CA GLY A 73 12.18 -5.17 -29.05
C GLY A 73 11.16 -5.25 -27.90
N ASP A 74 11.50 -5.78 -26.73
CA ASP A 74 10.67 -5.73 -25.53
C ASP A 74 10.77 -4.34 -24.90
N ASN A 75 9.95 -3.43 -25.41
CA ASN A 75 9.84 -2.05 -24.94
C ASN A 75 8.50 -1.89 -24.26
N ARG A 76 8.54 -1.53 -22.98
CA ARG A 76 7.37 -1.35 -22.14
C ARG A 76 7.53 -0.12 -21.25
N SER A 77 6.42 0.48 -20.87
CA SER A 77 6.43 1.54 -19.89
C SER A 77 5.25 1.42 -18.94
N ILE A 78 5.39 2.03 -17.77
CA ILE A 78 4.33 2.16 -16.80
C ILE A 78 4.34 3.55 -16.21
N ARG A 79 3.19 4.19 -16.28
CA ARG A 79 2.95 5.45 -15.58
C ARG A 79 2.72 5.15 -14.10
N LEU A 80 3.45 5.85 -13.23
CA LEU A 80 3.33 5.73 -11.79
C LEU A 80 2.37 6.77 -11.18
N GLY A 81 2.04 7.81 -11.94
CA GLY A 81 1.12 8.87 -11.54
C GLY A 81 1.79 10.22 -11.30
N GLU A 82 1.08 11.08 -10.58
CA GLU A 82 1.55 12.39 -10.16
C GLU A 82 1.80 12.41 -8.66
N PHE A 83 2.94 13.00 -8.28
CA PHE A 83 3.38 13.08 -6.89
C PHE A 83 3.58 14.54 -6.52
N GLU A 84 2.94 14.96 -5.42
CA GLU A 84 3.21 16.29 -4.86
C GLU A 84 4.57 16.29 -4.17
N ILE A 85 5.38 17.29 -4.48
CA ILE A 85 6.75 17.41 -3.98
C ILE A 85 6.69 17.78 -2.50
N ASP A 86 7.26 16.91 -1.65
CA ASP A 86 7.17 17.03 -0.19
C ASP A 86 8.42 17.71 0.42
N ASN A 87 9.60 17.25 0.07
CA ASN A 87 10.83 17.66 0.74
C ASN A 87 11.96 17.86 -0.27
N PRO A 88 11.97 18.98 -1.01
CA PRO A 88 13.08 19.30 -1.88
C PRO A 88 14.31 19.70 -1.05
N SER A 89 15.47 19.17 -1.39
CA SER A 89 16.73 19.54 -0.72
C SER A 89 17.89 19.55 -1.70
N PHE A 90 18.92 20.34 -1.38
CA PHE A 90 20.12 20.49 -2.20
C PHE A 90 21.39 20.29 -1.38
N SER A 91 22.32 19.56 -1.99
CA SER A 91 23.68 19.39 -1.48
C SER A 91 24.65 19.45 -2.67
N GLN A 92 25.16 18.32 -3.14
CA GLN A 92 25.90 18.20 -4.40
C GLN A 92 24.97 17.89 -5.58
N THR A 93 23.83 17.31 -5.29
CA THR A 93 22.74 17.00 -6.17
C THR A 93 21.46 17.60 -5.61
N PHE A 94 20.45 17.76 -6.42
CA PHE A 94 19.13 18.17 -5.99
C PHE A 94 18.29 16.92 -5.68
N SER A 95 17.82 16.81 -4.45
CA SER A 95 16.92 15.73 -4.03
C SER A 95 15.47 16.20 -4.10
N LEU A 96 14.64 15.42 -4.77
CA LEU A 96 13.21 15.62 -4.90
C LEU A 96 12.49 14.38 -4.38
N ASN A 97 11.72 14.57 -3.31
CA ASN A 97 10.82 13.54 -2.79
C ASN A 97 9.39 13.94 -3.08
N GLY A 98 8.53 12.97 -3.32
CA GLY A 98 7.13 13.22 -3.61
C GLY A 98 6.23 12.10 -3.10
N VAL A 99 4.98 12.45 -2.84
CA VAL A 99 3.95 11.54 -2.32
C VAL A 99 2.70 11.62 -3.18
N ALA A 100 2.00 10.51 -3.32
CA ALA A 100 0.79 10.43 -4.15
C ALA A 100 -0.44 11.16 -3.56
N VAL A 101 -0.39 11.57 -2.29
CA VAL A 101 -1.45 12.37 -1.65
C VAL A 101 -1.04 13.83 -1.61
N PRO A 102 -1.89 14.75 -2.07
CA PRO A 102 -1.62 16.18 -1.95
C PRO A 102 -1.40 16.60 -0.50
N ILE A 103 -0.21 17.15 -0.20
CA ILE A 103 0.15 17.69 1.13
C ILE A 103 -0.74 18.89 1.46
N THR A 104 -1.10 19.65 0.43
CA THR A 104 -2.04 20.77 0.49
C THR A 104 -3.46 20.32 0.78
N SER A 105 -3.78 19.02 0.65
CA SER A 105 -5.08 18.49 1.03
C SER A 105 -5.24 18.50 2.55
N SER A 106 -6.27 19.17 3.04
CA SER A 106 -6.67 19.13 4.44
C SER A 106 -6.97 17.70 4.94
N ALA A 107 -7.30 16.80 4.01
CA ALA A 107 -7.60 15.40 4.30
C ALA A 107 -6.42 14.61 4.91
N ARG A 108 -5.17 15.02 4.63
CA ARG A 108 -3.97 14.34 5.14
C ARG A 108 -3.53 14.85 6.51
N SER A 109 -3.56 16.15 6.74
CA SER A 109 -2.85 16.79 7.86
C SER A 109 -3.77 17.53 8.82
N GLU A 110 -4.90 18.04 8.35
CA GLU A 110 -5.82 18.80 9.20
C GLU A 110 -6.65 17.86 10.05
N LYS A 111 -6.54 18.03 11.37
CA LYS A 111 -7.37 17.31 12.32
C LYS A 111 -8.74 17.95 12.39
N LYS A 112 -9.78 17.15 12.24
CA LYS A 112 -11.18 17.58 12.19
C LYS A 112 -12.00 16.93 13.29
N ASN A 113 -13.08 17.61 13.65
CA ASN A 113 -14.11 17.10 14.54
C ASN A 113 -15.44 17.21 13.80
N ARG A 114 -15.96 16.09 13.31
CA ARG A 114 -17.22 15.99 12.61
C ARG A 114 -17.83 14.61 12.82
N ALA A 115 -19.12 14.49 12.53
CA ALA A 115 -19.84 13.24 12.61
C ALA A 115 -20.64 13.01 11.34
N TRP A 116 -20.79 11.77 10.97
CA TRP A 116 -21.74 11.30 9.96
C TRP A 116 -22.80 10.46 10.67
N ALA A 117 -24.05 10.61 10.27
CA ALA A 117 -25.16 9.84 10.80
C ALA A 117 -25.88 9.11 9.65
N ASP A 118 -26.38 7.91 9.93
CA ASP A 118 -27.17 7.09 9.01
C ASP A 118 -26.52 6.91 7.63
N ILE A 119 -25.26 6.47 7.60
CA ILE A 119 -24.45 6.42 6.37
C ILE A 119 -23.62 5.13 6.26
N ASN A 120 -23.40 4.67 5.06
CA ASN A 120 -22.49 3.57 4.77
C ASN A 120 -21.04 4.04 4.67
N LEU A 121 -20.09 3.12 4.83
CA LEU A 121 -18.65 3.39 4.68
C LEU A 121 -18.33 3.99 3.30
N SER A 122 -18.97 3.51 2.25
CA SER A 122 -18.81 4.05 0.89
C SER A 122 -19.21 5.53 0.80
N GLY A 123 -20.25 5.94 1.54
CA GLY A 123 -20.68 7.33 1.63
C GLY A 123 -19.67 8.23 2.36
N ILE A 124 -19.10 7.74 3.47
CA ILE A 124 -18.01 8.44 4.18
C ILE A 124 -16.78 8.56 3.28
N ALA A 125 -16.41 7.48 2.60
CA ALA A 125 -15.27 7.45 1.68
C ALA A 125 -15.48 8.43 0.50
N ALA A 126 -16.71 8.55 -0.02
CA ALA A 126 -17.05 9.49 -1.09
C ALA A 126 -16.94 10.96 -0.63
N ASP A 127 -17.39 11.28 0.57
CA ASP A 127 -17.27 12.62 1.15
C ASP A 127 -15.81 13.02 1.37
N ILE A 128 -15.01 12.10 1.93
CA ILE A 128 -13.59 12.31 2.19
C ILE A 128 -12.82 12.42 0.87
N SER A 129 -13.04 11.53 -0.09
CA SER A 129 -12.35 11.57 -1.40
C SER A 129 -12.69 12.85 -2.15
N GLY A 130 -13.96 13.27 -2.16
CA GLY A 130 -14.39 14.53 -2.77
C GLY A 130 -13.71 15.75 -2.14
N THR A 131 -13.60 15.79 -0.81
CA THR A 131 -12.89 16.86 -0.10
C THR A 131 -11.39 16.87 -0.40
N ALA A 132 -10.80 15.68 -0.58
CA ALA A 132 -9.38 15.51 -0.91
C ALA A 132 -9.06 15.76 -2.39
N GLY A 133 -10.07 15.91 -3.25
CA GLY A 133 -9.88 16.02 -4.70
C GLY A 133 -9.45 14.70 -5.37
N LEU A 134 -9.76 13.56 -4.74
CA LEU A 134 -9.44 12.22 -5.22
C LEU A 134 -10.66 11.55 -5.85
N ALA A 135 -10.44 10.70 -6.85
CA ALA A 135 -11.50 9.84 -7.38
C ALA A 135 -11.66 8.61 -6.47
N LEU A 136 -12.90 8.33 -6.03
CA LEU A 136 -13.16 7.13 -5.23
C LEU A 136 -13.28 5.88 -6.12
N VAL A 137 -12.54 4.82 -5.75
CA VAL A 137 -12.73 3.46 -6.25
C VAL A 137 -13.09 2.58 -5.05
N TYR A 138 -14.32 2.08 -5.00
CA TYR A 138 -14.81 1.20 -3.93
C TYR A 138 -14.94 -0.22 -4.47
N ASP A 139 -13.89 -1.05 -4.27
CA ASP A 139 -13.73 -2.39 -4.87
C ASP A 139 -13.99 -3.51 -3.86
N THR A 140 -15.18 -3.49 -3.28
CA THR A 140 -15.66 -4.54 -2.36
C THR A 140 -17.18 -4.51 -2.29
N ASP A 141 -17.79 -5.67 -2.00
CA ASP A 141 -19.21 -5.79 -1.70
C ASP A 141 -19.52 -5.52 -0.21
N VAL A 142 -18.48 -5.38 0.62
CA VAL A 142 -18.60 -5.06 2.05
C VAL A 142 -18.78 -3.56 2.22
N ASP A 143 -19.97 -3.13 2.61
CA ASP A 143 -20.32 -1.72 2.82
C ASP A 143 -21.04 -1.53 4.16
N PRO A 144 -20.29 -1.47 5.28
CA PRO A 144 -20.85 -1.35 6.62
C PRO A 144 -21.67 -0.08 6.78
N PHE A 145 -22.84 -0.22 7.44
CA PHE A 145 -23.66 0.91 7.82
C PHE A 145 -23.28 1.41 9.22
N TYR A 146 -23.32 2.72 9.41
CA TYR A 146 -23.05 3.40 10.67
C TYR A 146 -24.23 4.31 11.02
N ASP A 147 -24.89 4.07 12.18
CA ASP A 147 -25.85 4.99 12.74
C ASP A 147 -25.18 6.33 13.10
N ASN A 148 -23.96 6.25 13.60
CA ASN A 148 -23.09 7.39 13.88
C ASN A 148 -21.61 7.03 13.70
N ALA A 149 -20.85 7.87 13.02
CA ALA A 149 -19.40 7.75 12.86
C ALA A 149 -18.72 9.06 13.23
N ASP A 150 -18.02 9.08 14.36
CA ASP A 150 -17.41 10.27 14.94
C ASP A 150 -15.93 10.37 14.63
N GLN A 151 -15.55 11.36 13.85
CA GLN A 151 -14.16 11.76 13.65
C GLN A 151 -13.76 12.75 14.75
N ASN A 152 -12.86 12.33 15.64
CA ASN A 152 -12.41 13.14 16.79
C ASN A 152 -10.89 13.36 16.70
N ASP A 153 -10.46 14.60 16.47
CA ASP A 153 -9.05 15.04 16.44
C ASP A 153 -8.16 14.18 15.51
N LYS A 154 -8.70 13.74 14.38
CA LYS A 154 -8.03 12.93 13.36
C LYS A 154 -8.11 13.58 12.00
N SER A 155 -7.11 13.32 11.13
CA SER A 155 -7.23 13.68 9.72
C SER A 155 -8.23 12.75 9.02
N ASP A 156 -8.77 13.21 7.89
CA ASP A 156 -9.79 12.47 7.15
C ASP A 156 -9.30 11.10 6.70
N LEU A 157 -8.08 11.03 6.16
CA LEU A 157 -7.51 9.77 5.69
C LEU A 157 -7.21 8.81 6.84
N ASN A 158 -6.69 9.29 7.98
CA ASN A 158 -6.46 8.43 9.14
C ASN A 158 -7.76 7.89 9.71
N PHE A 159 -8.80 8.72 9.75
CA PHE A 159 -10.12 8.30 10.21
C PHE A 159 -10.72 7.23 9.31
N LEU A 160 -10.68 7.44 7.98
CA LEU A 160 -11.17 6.46 7.02
C LEU A 160 -10.38 5.16 7.06
N GLU A 161 -9.05 5.24 7.20
CA GLU A 161 -8.19 4.06 7.34
C GLU A 161 -8.58 3.21 8.57
N GLU A 162 -8.84 3.85 9.70
CA GLU A 162 -9.29 3.17 10.93
C GLU A 162 -10.65 2.49 10.72
N LEU A 163 -11.61 3.16 10.07
CA LEU A 163 -12.91 2.55 9.75
C LEU A 163 -12.73 1.33 8.83
N CYS A 164 -11.95 1.48 7.75
CA CYS A 164 -11.67 0.38 6.83
C CYS A 164 -11.05 -0.81 7.59
N LYS A 165 -9.98 -0.58 8.37
CA LYS A 165 -9.31 -1.64 9.15
C LYS A 165 -10.24 -2.32 10.16
N SER A 166 -11.11 -1.54 10.82
CA SER A 166 -12.11 -2.08 11.76
C SER A 166 -13.06 -3.07 11.10
N ASP A 167 -13.36 -2.88 9.83
CA ASP A 167 -14.27 -3.71 9.05
C ASP A 167 -13.58 -4.72 8.12
N GLY A 168 -12.26 -4.85 8.24
CA GLY A 168 -11.47 -5.81 7.46
C GLY A 168 -11.20 -5.38 6.02
N LEU A 169 -11.27 -4.08 5.78
CA LEU A 169 -10.96 -3.46 4.50
C LEU A 169 -9.62 -2.75 4.54
N CYS A 170 -9.04 -2.56 3.39
CA CYS A 170 -7.83 -1.77 3.17
C CYS A 170 -8.14 -0.50 2.41
N MET A 171 -7.28 0.51 2.59
CA MET A 171 -7.35 1.77 1.87
C MET A 171 -5.99 2.10 1.28
N LYS A 172 -5.98 2.53 0.02
CA LYS A 172 -4.78 3.01 -0.68
C LYS A 172 -5.06 4.32 -1.41
N VAL A 173 -4.06 5.19 -1.46
CA VAL A 173 -4.09 6.38 -2.32
C VAL A 173 -2.96 6.32 -3.33
N THR A 174 -3.31 6.33 -4.61
CA THR A 174 -2.38 6.25 -5.73
C THR A 174 -2.98 6.93 -6.97
N ASP A 175 -2.16 7.57 -7.79
CA ASP A 175 -2.51 8.23 -9.07
C ASP A 175 -3.85 9.02 -9.02
N GLY A 176 -4.02 9.86 -7.98
CA GLY A 176 -5.22 10.69 -7.81
C GLY A 176 -6.49 9.93 -7.42
N GLN A 177 -6.38 8.68 -7.00
CA GLN A 177 -7.48 7.83 -6.58
C GLN A 177 -7.37 7.46 -5.10
N LEU A 178 -8.51 7.39 -4.42
CA LEU A 178 -8.68 6.75 -3.14
C LEU A 178 -9.39 5.42 -3.38
N ILE A 179 -8.71 4.32 -3.05
CA ILE A 179 -9.18 2.96 -3.31
C ILE A 179 -9.50 2.30 -1.97
N VAL A 180 -10.74 1.82 -1.79
CA VAL A 180 -11.14 0.97 -0.68
C VAL A 180 -11.41 -0.42 -1.23
N TYR A 181 -10.80 -1.44 -0.61
CA TYR A 181 -10.86 -2.81 -1.15
C TYR A 181 -10.72 -3.87 -0.04
N GLU A 182 -11.09 -5.10 -0.38
CA GLU A 182 -10.93 -6.26 0.49
C GLU A 182 -9.65 -7.04 0.13
N GLU A 183 -8.71 -7.12 1.08
CA GLU A 183 -7.42 -7.77 0.91
C GLU A 183 -7.53 -9.26 0.56
N SER A 184 -8.47 -9.97 1.17
CA SER A 184 -8.72 -11.40 0.94
C SER A 184 -9.07 -11.73 -0.50
N LYS A 185 -9.76 -10.81 -1.20
CA LYS A 185 -10.13 -10.95 -2.61
C LYS A 185 -8.88 -11.01 -3.50
N TYR A 186 -7.91 -10.14 -3.28
CA TYR A 186 -6.66 -10.12 -4.04
C TYR A 186 -5.74 -11.29 -3.69
N GLU A 187 -5.68 -11.70 -2.43
CA GLU A 187 -4.93 -12.89 -2.02
C GLU A 187 -5.50 -14.19 -2.59
N ALA A 188 -6.81 -14.25 -2.84
CA ALA A 188 -7.44 -15.42 -3.46
C ALA A 188 -7.03 -15.61 -4.93
N GLU A 189 -6.57 -14.55 -5.61
CA GLU A 189 -6.13 -14.63 -7.00
C GLU A 189 -4.93 -15.56 -7.17
N ALA A 190 -4.76 -16.07 -8.39
CA ALA A 190 -3.62 -16.91 -8.72
C ALA A 190 -2.33 -16.11 -8.70
N ALA A 191 -1.21 -16.76 -8.36
CA ALA A 191 0.11 -16.17 -8.48
C ALA A 191 0.43 -15.90 -9.96
N VAL A 192 0.84 -14.67 -10.27
CA VAL A 192 1.16 -14.24 -11.63
C VAL A 192 2.63 -14.50 -12.02
N ILE A 193 3.48 -14.69 -11.00
CA ILE A 193 4.94 -14.87 -11.17
C ILE A 193 5.42 -16.00 -10.27
N ASN A 194 6.29 -16.88 -10.82
CA ASN A 194 7.00 -17.89 -10.05
C ASN A 194 8.44 -17.43 -9.80
N ILE A 195 8.81 -17.27 -8.54
CA ILE A 195 10.18 -16.95 -8.13
C ILE A 195 10.82 -18.25 -7.62
N ARG A 196 11.84 -18.76 -8.35
CA ARG A 196 12.50 -20.03 -8.06
C ARG A 196 13.85 -19.81 -7.40
N LYS A 197 14.16 -20.60 -6.37
CA LYS A 197 15.49 -20.61 -5.75
C LYS A 197 16.57 -20.86 -6.80
N GLY A 198 17.61 -20.03 -6.76
CA GLY A 198 18.72 -20.11 -7.72
C GLY A 198 18.45 -19.45 -9.07
N SER A 199 17.30 -18.79 -9.25
CA SER A 199 17.08 -17.94 -10.43
C SER A 199 18.14 -16.84 -10.53
N ALA A 200 18.64 -16.58 -11.74
CA ALA A 200 19.56 -15.48 -12.02
C ALA A 200 18.96 -14.07 -11.84
N GLU A 201 17.66 -14.00 -11.61
CA GLU A 201 16.97 -12.74 -11.34
C GLU A 201 17.06 -12.32 -9.88
N ILE A 202 17.37 -13.25 -8.96
CA ILE A 202 17.48 -12.97 -7.53
C ILE A 202 18.83 -12.31 -7.26
N LEU A 203 18.78 -11.16 -6.59
CA LEU A 203 19.94 -10.39 -6.17
C LEU A 203 20.19 -10.62 -4.68
N GLY A 204 21.39 -11.10 -4.35
CA GLY A 204 21.74 -11.38 -2.95
C GLY A 204 21.06 -12.63 -2.39
N HIS A 205 20.68 -12.55 -1.12
CA HIS A 205 20.05 -13.64 -0.39
C HIS A 205 18.69 -13.22 0.14
N PRO A 206 17.60 -13.92 -0.23
CA PRO A 206 16.28 -13.69 0.37
C PRO A 206 16.32 -13.93 1.87
N ARG A 207 15.55 -13.11 2.60
CA ARG A 207 15.40 -13.22 4.04
C ARG A 207 14.00 -13.71 4.38
N PHE A 208 13.91 -14.89 4.96
CA PHE A 208 12.65 -15.46 5.41
C PHE A 208 12.52 -15.34 6.92
N ASN A 209 11.30 -15.02 7.39
CA ASN A 209 10.98 -14.99 8.80
C ASN A 209 9.68 -15.78 9.04
N ARG A 210 9.61 -16.40 10.23
CA ARG A 210 8.38 -16.89 10.82
C ARG A 210 8.19 -16.23 12.19
N ASN A 211 7.17 -15.41 12.33
CA ASN A 211 6.80 -14.79 13.61
C ASN A 211 5.63 -15.56 14.25
N ALA A 212 5.95 -16.59 15.03
CA ALA A 212 4.95 -17.38 15.73
C ALA A 212 4.45 -16.74 17.04
N LYS A 213 5.10 -15.66 17.51
CA LYS A 213 4.78 -15.04 18.81
C LYS A 213 3.41 -14.34 18.80
N ASP A 214 3.07 -13.71 17.68
CA ASP A 214 1.89 -12.88 17.54
C ASP A 214 0.77 -13.56 16.74
N VAL A 215 0.85 -14.90 16.62
CA VAL A 215 -0.16 -15.72 15.95
C VAL A 215 -1.20 -16.19 16.96
N TYR A 216 -2.46 -15.95 16.65
CA TYR A 216 -3.59 -16.32 17.48
C TYR A 216 -4.47 -17.37 16.80
N LYS A 217 -4.99 -18.32 17.58
CA LYS A 217 -5.91 -19.33 17.11
C LYS A 217 -7.31 -18.77 16.83
N ALA A 218 -7.76 -17.85 17.68
CA ALA A 218 -9.09 -17.26 17.56
C ALA A 218 -9.09 -15.82 18.05
N CYS A 219 -10.10 -15.06 17.65
CA CYS A 219 -10.40 -13.74 18.16
C CYS A 219 -11.82 -13.72 18.73
N GLU A 220 -11.97 -13.15 19.93
CA GLU A 220 -13.24 -12.87 20.59
C GLU A 220 -13.33 -11.38 20.84
N ILE A 221 -14.35 -10.72 20.31
CA ILE A 221 -14.64 -9.30 20.52
C ILE A 221 -15.88 -9.19 21.38
N ALA A 222 -15.79 -8.42 22.47
CA ALA A 222 -16.94 -8.05 23.30
C ALA A 222 -17.23 -6.57 23.11
N TYR A 223 -18.46 -6.23 22.75
CA TYR A 223 -18.96 -4.87 22.61
C TYR A 223 -20.16 -4.65 23.52
N PHE A 224 -20.07 -3.65 24.39
CA PHE A 224 -21.19 -3.24 25.22
C PHE A 224 -21.98 -2.14 24.48
N CYS A 225 -23.26 -2.39 24.21
CA CYS A 225 -24.15 -1.41 23.60
C CYS A 225 -24.90 -0.63 24.68
N PRO A 226 -24.66 0.67 24.84
CA PRO A 226 -25.35 1.50 25.86
C PRO A 226 -26.85 1.66 25.61
N LYS A 227 -27.31 1.52 24.34
CA LYS A 227 -28.72 1.65 23.97
C LYS A 227 -29.57 0.48 24.48
N THR A 228 -29.03 -0.73 24.40
CA THR A 228 -29.74 -1.97 24.82
C THR A 228 -29.35 -2.45 26.20
N ASP A 229 -28.29 -1.88 26.81
CA ASP A 229 -27.70 -2.33 28.08
C ASP A 229 -27.23 -3.80 28.01
N GLU A 230 -26.81 -4.26 26.82
CA GLU A 230 -26.40 -5.63 26.55
C GLU A 230 -24.94 -5.69 26.05
N THR A 231 -24.28 -6.83 26.29
CA THR A 231 -22.96 -7.13 25.71
C THR A 231 -23.12 -8.11 24.56
N TYR A 232 -22.70 -7.71 23.39
CA TYR A 232 -22.65 -8.53 22.19
C TYR A 232 -21.25 -9.13 22.04
N LEU A 233 -21.19 -10.35 21.52
CA LEU A 233 -19.95 -11.10 21.32
C LEU A 233 -19.80 -11.45 19.84
N GLY A 234 -18.62 -11.22 19.30
CA GLY A 234 -18.18 -11.75 18.01
C GLY A 234 -17.05 -12.75 18.21
N TYR A 235 -17.00 -13.77 17.38
CA TYR A 235 -15.99 -14.82 17.44
C TYR A 235 -15.60 -15.30 16.06
N PHE A 236 -14.29 -15.53 15.88
CA PHE A 236 -13.75 -16.17 14.69
C PHE A 236 -12.53 -17.03 15.06
N GLU A 237 -12.42 -18.24 14.49
CA GLU A 237 -11.30 -19.15 14.67
C GLU A 237 -10.51 -19.32 13.36
N ALA A 238 -9.18 -19.20 13.45
CA ALA A 238 -8.28 -19.37 12.33
C ALA A 238 -8.31 -20.80 11.80
N PRO A 239 -8.54 -21.03 10.51
CA PRO A 239 -8.67 -22.37 9.95
C PRO A 239 -7.35 -23.15 9.91
N ASP A 240 -6.22 -22.44 9.91
CA ASP A 240 -4.86 -22.96 9.71
C ASP A 240 -4.00 -23.00 10.99
N VAL A 241 -4.55 -22.56 12.15
CA VAL A 241 -3.85 -22.52 13.44
C VAL A 241 -4.43 -23.56 14.40
N GLU A 242 -3.78 -24.73 14.48
CA GLU A 242 -4.25 -25.81 15.35
C GLU A 242 -4.07 -25.52 16.85
N VAL A 243 -2.95 -24.88 17.21
CA VAL A 243 -2.57 -24.59 18.61
C VAL A 243 -2.22 -23.14 18.78
N GLY A 244 -2.87 -22.46 19.71
CA GLY A 244 -2.62 -21.05 19.99
C GLY A 244 -3.56 -20.47 21.04
N HIS A 245 -3.39 -19.19 21.32
CA HIS A 245 -4.22 -18.44 22.26
C HIS A 245 -5.36 -17.72 21.53
N THR A 246 -6.45 -17.50 22.27
CA THR A 246 -7.54 -16.63 21.79
C THR A 246 -7.22 -15.19 22.13
N LEU A 247 -7.21 -14.30 21.12
CA LEU A 247 -7.16 -12.87 21.29
C LEU A 247 -8.51 -12.38 21.83
N LYS A 248 -8.52 -11.79 23.02
CA LYS A 248 -9.74 -11.26 23.63
C LYS A 248 -9.69 -9.75 23.66
N LEU A 249 -10.62 -9.13 22.96
CA LEU A 249 -10.74 -7.69 22.84
C LEU A 249 -12.04 -7.22 23.48
N ARG A 250 -11.95 -6.07 24.15
CA ARG A 250 -13.12 -5.28 24.55
C ARG A 250 -12.99 -3.96 23.82
N GLU A 251 -13.86 -3.74 22.88
CA GLU A 251 -13.78 -2.58 22.01
C GLU A 251 -15.02 -1.72 22.20
N ASN A 252 -14.77 -0.40 22.26
CA ASN A 252 -15.82 0.60 22.15
C ASN A 252 -15.70 1.15 20.73
N TYR A 253 -16.72 0.91 19.93
CA TYR A 253 -16.74 1.44 18.58
C TYR A 253 -17.30 2.85 18.59
N ASN A 254 -16.63 3.77 17.88
CA ASN A 254 -17.10 5.14 17.66
C ASN A 254 -18.26 5.20 16.65
N SER A 255 -18.79 4.03 16.28
CA SER A 255 -19.93 3.86 15.41
C SER A 255 -20.90 2.90 16.09
N GLU A 256 -22.10 3.35 16.31
CA GLU A 256 -23.17 2.50 16.77
C GLU A 256 -23.98 2.05 15.56
N SER A 257 -24.16 0.74 15.40
CA SER A 257 -25.05 0.14 14.45
C SER A 257 -25.73 -1.05 15.10
N ASP A 258 -27.03 -1.14 15.01
CA ASP A 258 -27.79 -2.30 15.49
C ASP A 258 -27.47 -3.55 14.68
N ASP A 259 -26.85 -3.38 13.48
CA ASP A 259 -26.48 -4.45 12.56
C ASP A 259 -24.95 -4.68 12.49
N MET A 260 -24.26 -4.43 13.60
CA MET A 260 -22.80 -4.59 13.67
C MET A 260 -22.41 -6.07 13.57
N ASN A 261 -21.73 -6.42 12.49
CA ASN A 261 -21.24 -7.79 12.31
C ASN A 261 -19.91 -8.00 13.07
N LEU A 262 -20.04 -8.36 14.37
CA LEU A 262 -18.89 -8.58 15.26
C LEU A 262 -18.05 -9.78 14.85
N ASP A 263 -18.62 -10.81 14.23
CA ASP A 263 -17.87 -11.98 13.73
C ASP A 263 -16.94 -11.55 12.58
N ARG A 264 -17.42 -10.68 11.68
CA ARG A 264 -16.59 -10.10 10.62
C ARG A 264 -15.45 -9.27 11.21
N LYS A 265 -15.71 -8.46 12.24
CA LYS A 265 -14.68 -7.68 12.94
C LYS A 265 -13.67 -8.59 13.66
N ALA A 266 -14.12 -9.68 14.29
CA ALA A 266 -13.25 -10.66 14.91
C ALA A 266 -12.36 -11.35 13.85
N ARG A 267 -12.93 -11.71 12.69
CA ARG A 267 -12.19 -12.26 11.54
C ARG A 267 -11.14 -11.28 11.03
N ALA A 268 -11.52 -10.02 10.79
CA ALA A 268 -10.63 -8.97 10.32
C ALA A 268 -9.46 -8.75 11.29
N ARG A 269 -9.76 -8.70 12.58
CA ARG A 269 -8.75 -8.50 13.62
C ARG A 269 -7.78 -9.67 13.73
N LEU A 270 -8.30 -10.91 13.66
CA LEU A 270 -7.48 -12.11 13.67
C LEU A 270 -6.57 -12.18 12.44
N ARG A 271 -7.13 -11.87 11.26
CA ARG A 271 -6.36 -11.78 10.02
C ARG A 271 -5.21 -10.76 10.12
N GLU A 272 -5.48 -9.57 10.65
CA GLU A 272 -4.48 -8.51 10.81
C GLU A 272 -3.32 -8.97 11.72
N MET A 273 -3.60 -9.76 12.75
CA MET A 273 -2.59 -10.30 13.64
C MET A 273 -1.77 -11.42 12.98
N ASN A 274 -2.43 -12.31 12.24
CA ASN A 274 -1.81 -13.54 11.72
C ASN A 274 -1.13 -13.35 10.36
N LYS A 275 -1.49 -12.33 9.56
CA LYS A 275 -1.02 -12.17 8.19
C LYS A 275 0.50 -12.03 8.04
N PHE A 276 1.22 -11.65 9.10
CA PHE A 276 2.67 -11.52 9.11
C PHE A 276 3.40 -12.70 9.78
N GLU A 277 2.73 -13.86 9.97
CA GLU A 277 3.42 -15.04 10.48
C GLU A 277 4.60 -15.44 9.59
N TRP A 278 4.37 -15.51 8.27
CA TRP A 278 5.38 -15.91 7.30
C TRP A 278 5.67 -14.75 6.34
N THR A 279 6.90 -14.24 6.41
CA THR A 279 7.33 -13.11 5.57
C THR A 279 8.62 -13.44 4.82
N CYS A 280 8.80 -12.77 3.68
CA CYS A 280 10.03 -12.86 2.88
C CYS A 280 10.40 -11.48 2.34
N GLU A 281 11.65 -11.09 2.51
CA GLU A 281 12.27 -9.95 1.84
C GLU A 281 13.17 -10.46 0.73
N ILE A 282 12.95 -10.01 -0.49
CA ILE A 282 13.71 -10.46 -1.65
C ILE A 282 13.99 -9.30 -2.59
N SER A 283 15.24 -9.25 -3.10
CA SER A 283 15.63 -8.31 -4.14
C SER A 283 15.80 -9.04 -5.47
N LEU A 284 15.26 -8.43 -6.52
CA LEU A 284 15.23 -9.00 -7.87
C LEU A 284 15.79 -8.00 -8.87
N LYS A 285 16.19 -8.49 -10.04
CA LYS A 285 16.33 -7.62 -11.20
C LYS A 285 15.01 -6.90 -11.45
N GLY A 286 15.08 -5.63 -11.78
CA GLY A 286 13.89 -4.83 -12.03
C GLY A 286 13.04 -5.37 -13.16
N ASP A 287 11.76 -5.39 -12.97
CA ASP A 287 10.75 -5.49 -14.02
C ASP A 287 9.51 -4.71 -13.59
N ILE A 288 8.84 -4.10 -14.54
CA ILE A 288 7.63 -3.31 -14.34
C ILE A 288 6.37 -4.16 -14.09
N ILE A 289 6.52 -5.48 -14.01
CA ILE A 289 5.43 -6.41 -13.70
C ILE A 289 5.19 -6.54 -12.19
N TYR A 290 6.14 -6.10 -11.36
CA TYR A 290 6.03 -6.19 -9.91
C TYR A 290 5.31 -4.97 -9.34
N PHE A 291 4.20 -5.22 -8.65
CA PHE A 291 3.40 -4.23 -7.93
C PHE A 291 2.82 -4.83 -6.67
N THR A 292 2.39 -3.99 -5.76
CA THR A 292 1.58 -4.42 -4.62
C THR A 292 0.21 -4.93 -5.08
N GLY A 293 -0.40 -5.79 -4.30
CA GLY A 293 -1.70 -6.35 -4.62
C GLY A 293 -1.67 -7.58 -5.53
N ILE A 294 -0.54 -7.96 -6.09
CA ILE A 294 -0.40 -9.21 -6.84
C ILE A 294 0.23 -10.33 -6.01
N ASN A 295 -0.02 -11.57 -6.40
CA ASN A 295 0.54 -12.75 -5.76
C ASN A 295 1.70 -13.33 -6.55
N VAL A 296 2.71 -13.84 -5.84
CA VAL A 296 3.85 -14.55 -6.39
C VAL A 296 3.94 -15.94 -5.76
N GLU A 297 4.43 -16.92 -6.49
CA GLU A 297 4.69 -18.27 -5.99
C GLU A 297 6.19 -18.44 -5.74
N LEU A 298 6.56 -18.72 -4.47
CA LEU A 298 7.94 -19.03 -4.09
C LEU A 298 8.17 -20.52 -4.19
N VAL A 299 9.23 -20.95 -4.90
CA VAL A 299 9.48 -22.36 -5.18
C VAL A 299 10.94 -22.74 -4.89
N GLY A 300 11.13 -23.82 -4.14
CA GLY A 300 12.43 -24.45 -3.88
C GLY A 300 13.09 -24.04 -2.56
N TRP A 301 12.37 -23.36 -1.67
CA TRP A 301 12.83 -23.00 -0.32
C TRP A 301 12.26 -23.89 0.80
N GLY A 302 11.63 -25.04 0.44
CA GLY A 302 11.11 -26.02 1.40
C GLY A 302 9.88 -25.50 2.13
N ILE A 303 9.94 -25.38 3.48
CA ILE A 303 8.78 -24.91 4.26
C ILE A 303 8.33 -23.47 3.95
N PHE A 304 9.17 -22.71 3.26
CA PHE A 304 8.84 -21.36 2.80
C PHE A 304 8.25 -21.33 1.40
N ASP A 305 8.08 -22.50 0.74
CA ASP A 305 7.38 -22.56 -0.55
C ASP A 305 5.91 -22.18 -0.37
N GLY A 306 5.31 -21.62 -1.41
CA GLY A 306 3.89 -21.29 -1.44
C GLY A 306 3.59 -19.92 -2.03
N LYS A 307 2.30 -19.57 -1.98
CA LYS A 307 1.77 -18.32 -2.50
C LYS A 307 1.96 -17.18 -1.51
N TYR A 308 2.56 -16.10 -1.98
CA TYR A 308 2.83 -14.88 -1.21
C TYR A 308 2.21 -13.67 -1.90
N HIS A 309 1.71 -12.76 -1.08
CA HIS A 309 1.21 -11.45 -1.50
C HIS A 309 2.32 -10.41 -1.43
N ILE A 310 2.37 -9.48 -2.37
CA ILE A 310 3.34 -8.38 -2.35
C ILE A 310 2.76 -7.23 -1.54
N ASP A 311 3.31 -6.99 -0.35
CA ASP A 311 2.92 -5.87 0.53
C ASP A 311 3.62 -4.56 0.18
N THR A 312 4.90 -4.66 -0.20
CA THR A 312 5.68 -3.49 -0.63
C THR A 312 6.53 -3.86 -1.82
N CYS A 313 6.52 -3.00 -2.81
CA CYS A 313 7.34 -3.13 -4.00
C CYS A 313 8.14 -1.83 -4.21
N ARG A 314 9.45 -1.89 -4.04
CA ARG A 314 10.33 -0.75 -4.29
C ARG A 314 11.11 -0.92 -5.57
N HIS A 315 10.84 -0.09 -6.55
CA HIS A 315 11.59 0.03 -7.78
C HIS A 315 12.75 1.02 -7.60
N THR A 316 13.95 0.64 -7.99
CA THR A 316 15.13 1.50 -7.91
C THR A 316 15.89 1.48 -9.23
N ILE A 317 16.09 2.66 -9.81
CA ILE A 317 16.87 2.87 -11.04
C ILE A 317 18.04 3.79 -10.70
N ASN A 318 19.26 3.34 -10.91
CA ASN A 318 20.47 4.12 -10.68
C ASN A 318 21.60 3.64 -11.60
N ASN A 319 22.83 4.12 -11.38
CA ASN A 319 24.01 3.70 -12.15
C ASN A 319 24.32 2.20 -12.07
N GLY A 320 23.83 1.50 -11.04
CA GLY A 320 23.96 0.04 -10.89
C GLY A 320 22.92 -0.75 -11.65
N GLY A 321 21.96 -0.08 -12.28
CA GLY A 321 20.88 -0.66 -13.05
C GLY A 321 19.50 -0.52 -12.40
N TYR A 322 18.57 -1.35 -12.87
CA TYR A 322 17.20 -1.39 -12.37
C TYR A 322 16.98 -2.62 -11.49
N THR A 323 16.51 -2.41 -10.29
CA THR A 323 16.23 -3.45 -9.29
C THR A 323 14.86 -3.25 -8.67
N VAL A 324 14.29 -4.34 -8.15
CA VAL A 324 13.05 -4.33 -7.38
C VAL A 324 13.29 -5.05 -6.07
N ALA A 325 12.91 -4.41 -4.97
CA ALA A 325 12.89 -5.03 -3.65
C ALA A 325 11.44 -5.28 -3.23
N LEU A 326 11.14 -6.51 -2.85
CA LEU A 326 9.80 -6.94 -2.47
C LEU A 326 9.78 -7.32 -0.99
N SER A 327 8.75 -6.82 -0.28
CA SER A 327 8.33 -7.37 1.00
C SER A 327 7.08 -8.22 0.75
N LEU A 328 7.19 -9.49 1.11
CA LEU A 328 6.19 -10.52 0.82
C LEU A 328 5.65 -11.09 2.12
N ARG A 329 4.37 -11.38 2.17
CA ARG A 329 3.74 -12.19 3.21
C ARG A 329 2.97 -13.35 2.60
N ARG A 330 2.96 -14.50 3.29
CA ARG A 330 2.21 -15.66 2.82
C ARG A 330 0.72 -15.35 2.79
N CYS A 331 0.04 -15.70 1.70
CA CYS A 331 -1.41 -15.55 1.62
C CYS A 331 -2.09 -16.42 2.69
N LEU A 332 -3.08 -15.84 3.35
CA LEU A 332 -3.91 -16.56 4.31
C LEU A 332 -5.07 -17.26 3.61
N GLU A 333 -5.41 -18.46 4.04
CA GLU A 333 -6.53 -19.23 3.50
C GLU A 333 -7.68 -19.30 4.50
N GLY A 334 -8.90 -18.98 4.06
CA GLY A 334 -10.11 -19.12 4.87
C GLY A 334 -10.38 -18.01 5.89
N TYR A 335 -9.57 -16.94 5.90
CA TYR A 335 -9.81 -15.76 6.74
C TYR A 335 -10.76 -14.76 6.09
#